data_1cc9a22c79d3f272bfc9b11171216071
#
_entry.id   1cc9a22c79d3f272bfc9b11171216071
#
_cell.length_a   1.000
_cell.length_b   1.000
_cell.length_c   1.000
_cell.angle_alpha   90.00
_cell.angle_beta   90.00
_cell.angle_gamma   90.00
#
_symmetry.space_group_name_H-M   'P 1'
#
loop_
_entity.id
_entity.type
_entity.pdbx_description
1 polymer ?
#
loop_
_entity_poly.entity_id
_entity_poly.type
_entity_poly.pdbx_seq_one_letter_code
_entity_poly.pdbx_strand_id
1 'polypeptide(L)'
;MQRYEREHPGGLIHIDVKKLARFRKVGHRITGNRQQGRSAGAGYDRVHVAIDDPTRLAYVEVLADEQQGTAIGVLSRAVAWFNGQGVECRQVMSDNGPAYLSRSFAQACKALGLKHIRTRPYTPRTNGKAERFIQTLCKEWAYAMAFQNSEERNRWLPRYLSIYNRLRKHSALGGRSPQQRLNELLC
;
A
#
# COMPACT_ATOMS: atom_id res chain seq x y z
N MET A 1 -8.02 -22.36 -10.65
CA MET A 1 -6.89 -21.52 -10.22
C MET A 1 -6.92 -21.46 -8.70
N GLN A 2 -6.01 -22.19 -8.01
CA GLN A 2 -6.00 -22.20 -6.55
C GLN A 2 -5.61 -20.81 -6.02
N ARG A 3 -6.54 -20.15 -5.32
CA ARG A 3 -6.24 -18.91 -4.58
C ARG A 3 -5.43 -19.30 -3.35
N TYR A 4 -4.16 -18.94 -3.34
CA TYR A 4 -3.37 -19.03 -2.13
C TYR A 4 -3.73 -17.85 -1.22
N GLU A 5 -4.34 -18.13 -0.11
CA GLU A 5 -4.74 -17.14 0.91
C GLU A 5 -4.35 -17.67 2.29
N ARG A 6 -3.75 -16.82 3.12
CA ARG A 6 -3.44 -17.18 4.50
C ARG A 6 -4.72 -17.25 5.32
N GLU A 7 -4.78 -18.17 6.27
CA GLU A 7 -5.97 -18.39 7.10
C GLU A 7 -6.09 -17.32 8.19
N HIS A 8 -4.96 -16.84 8.72
CA HIS A 8 -4.94 -15.91 9.87
C HIS A 8 -4.47 -14.52 9.48
N PRO A 9 -5.11 -13.45 10.04
CA PRO A 9 -4.64 -12.08 9.93
C PRO A 9 -3.18 -11.95 10.38
N GLY A 10 -2.37 -11.17 9.64
CA GLY A 10 -0.94 -11.03 9.90
C GLY A 10 -0.07 -12.19 9.43
N GLY A 11 -0.66 -13.31 9.00
CA GLY A 11 0.08 -14.44 8.45
C GLY A 11 0.96 -14.07 7.26
N LEU A 12 0.56 -13.06 6.49
CA LEU A 12 1.37 -12.46 5.42
C LEU A 12 0.91 -11.02 5.14
N ILE A 13 1.83 -10.09 5.24
CA ILE A 13 1.64 -8.70 4.82
C ILE A 13 2.35 -8.49 3.48
N HIS A 14 1.62 -8.03 2.47
CA HIS A 14 2.18 -7.65 1.18
C HIS A 14 2.58 -6.18 1.23
N ILE A 15 3.80 -5.85 0.84
CA ILE A 15 4.30 -4.47 0.76
C ILE A 15 4.74 -4.14 -0.66
N ASP A 16 4.54 -2.88 -1.05
CA ASP A 16 4.93 -2.38 -2.36
C ASP A 16 5.03 -0.84 -2.33
N VAL A 17 5.62 -0.24 -3.37
CA VAL A 17 5.73 1.21 -3.53
C VAL A 17 5.25 1.65 -4.90
N LYS A 18 4.35 2.62 -4.92
CA LYS A 18 3.86 3.26 -6.15
C LYS A 18 4.41 4.66 -6.30
N LYS A 19 5.03 4.94 -7.44
CA LYS A 19 5.37 6.30 -7.86
C LYS A 19 4.13 7.01 -8.36
N LEU A 20 3.80 8.16 -7.77
CA LEU A 20 2.80 9.09 -8.26
C LEU A 20 3.43 10.42 -8.62
N ALA A 21 3.15 10.92 -9.81
CA ALA A 21 3.62 12.24 -10.21
C ALA A 21 3.11 13.32 -9.25
N ARG A 22 4.00 14.22 -8.83
CA ARG A 22 3.63 15.44 -8.15
C ARG A 22 3.13 16.46 -9.16
N PHE A 23 2.19 17.28 -8.73
CA PHE A 23 1.68 18.38 -9.52
C PHE A 23 1.33 19.57 -8.62
N ARG A 24 1.57 20.77 -9.13
CA ARG A 24 1.34 22.04 -8.44
C ARG A 24 0.06 22.75 -8.92
N LYS A 25 -0.44 22.34 -10.07
CA LYS A 25 -1.65 22.87 -10.73
C LYS A 25 -2.41 21.72 -11.35
N VAL A 26 -3.68 21.90 -11.56
CA VAL A 26 -4.56 20.93 -12.24
C VAL A 26 -3.92 20.49 -13.56
N GLY A 27 -3.71 19.20 -13.72
CA GLY A 27 -3.00 18.62 -14.86
C GLY A 27 -3.85 18.49 -16.12
N HIS A 28 -3.19 18.18 -17.22
CA HIS A 28 -3.82 18.04 -18.55
C HIS A 28 -4.94 16.99 -18.60
N ARG A 29 -4.94 16.02 -17.71
CA ARG A 29 -6.02 15.03 -17.60
C ARG A 29 -7.38 15.68 -17.32
N ILE A 30 -7.39 16.84 -16.66
CA ILE A 30 -8.59 17.59 -16.30
C ILE A 30 -8.80 18.73 -17.29
N THR A 31 -7.73 19.47 -17.64
CA THR A 31 -7.80 20.65 -18.53
C THR A 31 -7.92 20.29 -20.01
N GLY A 32 -7.62 19.03 -20.39
CA GLY A 32 -7.53 18.59 -21.79
C GLY A 32 -6.32 19.16 -22.55
N ASN A 33 -5.58 20.10 -21.96
CA ASN A 33 -4.46 20.79 -22.60
C ASN A 33 -3.13 20.41 -21.96
N ARG A 34 -2.21 19.78 -22.73
CA ARG A 34 -0.90 19.34 -22.26
C ARG A 34 0.08 20.47 -21.92
N GLN A 35 -0.17 21.68 -22.43
CA GLN A 35 0.67 22.85 -22.13
C GLN A 35 0.22 23.56 -20.84
N GLN A 36 -1.07 23.50 -20.53
CA GLN A 36 -1.61 24.03 -19.28
C GLN A 36 -1.39 23.02 -18.13
N GLY A 37 -0.90 23.50 -17.00
CA GLY A 37 -0.74 22.68 -15.79
C GLY A 37 0.51 21.81 -15.77
N ARG A 38 1.47 22.02 -16.68
CA ARG A 38 2.75 21.32 -16.62
C ARG A 38 3.51 21.69 -15.34
N SER A 39 3.75 20.71 -14.49
CA SER A 39 4.48 20.88 -13.23
C SER A 39 5.93 20.41 -13.39
N ALA A 40 6.68 21.13 -14.25
CA ALA A 40 8.08 20.80 -14.51
C ALA A 40 8.88 20.77 -13.18
N GLY A 41 9.72 19.74 -13.00
CA GLY A 41 10.55 19.58 -11.80
C GLY A 41 9.79 19.23 -10.52
N ALA A 42 8.48 18.94 -10.56
CA ALA A 42 7.73 18.59 -9.35
C ALA A 42 8.11 17.23 -8.76
N GLY A 43 8.71 16.33 -9.55
CA GLY A 43 9.14 15.01 -9.10
C GLY A 43 7.98 14.05 -8.84
N TYR A 44 8.20 13.12 -7.89
CA TYR A 44 7.25 12.06 -7.57
C TYR A 44 7.06 11.93 -6.07
N ASP A 45 5.84 11.61 -5.66
CA ASP A 45 5.54 11.04 -4.36
C ASP A 45 5.75 9.52 -4.42
N ARG A 46 6.17 8.93 -3.30
CA ARG A 46 6.27 7.49 -3.10
C ARG A 46 5.15 7.05 -2.18
N VAL A 47 4.22 6.30 -2.71
CA VAL A 47 3.11 5.74 -1.95
C VAL A 47 3.50 4.34 -1.52
N HIS A 48 3.88 4.21 -0.26
CA HIS A 48 4.21 2.94 0.37
C HIS A 48 2.93 2.29 0.85
N VAL A 49 2.69 1.05 0.48
CA VAL A 49 1.51 0.28 0.85
C VAL A 49 1.89 -0.97 1.62
N ALA A 50 1.08 -1.33 2.60
CA ALA A 50 1.12 -2.61 3.27
C ALA A 50 -0.32 -3.13 3.38
N ILE A 51 -0.56 -4.37 2.92
CA ILE A 51 -1.89 -4.97 2.91
C ILE A 51 -1.85 -6.39 3.49
N ASP A 52 -2.75 -6.68 4.40
CA ASP A 52 -2.90 -8.01 4.97
C ASP A 52 -3.55 -8.98 3.99
N ASP A 53 -2.99 -10.19 3.92
CA ASP A 53 -3.37 -11.21 2.94
C ASP A 53 -4.83 -11.65 3.04
N PRO A 54 -5.37 -12.12 4.20
CA PRO A 54 -6.74 -12.62 4.28
C PRO A 54 -7.79 -11.53 4.42
N THR A 55 -7.47 -10.41 5.08
CA THR A 55 -8.46 -9.37 5.38
C THR A 55 -8.50 -8.25 4.37
N ARG A 56 -7.42 -8.02 3.60
CA ARG A 56 -7.22 -6.84 2.74
C ARG A 56 -7.13 -5.53 3.55
N LEU A 57 -6.96 -5.62 4.87
CA LEU A 57 -6.73 -4.43 5.69
C LEU A 57 -5.47 -3.73 5.20
N ALA A 58 -5.53 -2.43 4.99
CA ALA A 58 -4.48 -1.69 4.31
C ALA A 58 -3.96 -0.51 5.14
N TYR A 59 -2.64 -0.38 5.14
CA TYR A 59 -1.88 0.75 5.66
C TYR A 59 -1.14 1.43 4.53
N VAL A 60 -1.13 2.76 4.49
CA VAL A 60 -0.48 3.53 3.41
C VAL A 60 0.16 4.78 3.95
N GLU A 61 1.37 5.09 3.47
CA GLU A 61 2.05 6.37 3.67
C GLU A 61 2.50 6.97 2.34
N VAL A 62 2.45 8.30 2.24
CA VAL A 62 3.01 9.05 1.12
C VAL A 62 4.28 9.75 1.59
N LEU A 63 5.42 9.38 1.01
CA LEU A 63 6.74 9.86 1.38
C LEU A 63 7.51 10.38 0.17
N ALA A 64 8.65 11.03 0.42
CA ALA A 64 9.45 11.67 -0.63
C ALA A 64 10.27 10.66 -1.45
N ASP A 65 10.65 9.54 -0.85
CA ASP A 65 11.56 8.56 -1.45
C ASP A 65 11.16 7.11 -1.12
N GLU A 66 11.92 6.18 -1.68
CA GLU A 66 11.81 4.73 -1.50
C GLU A 66 13.16 4.12 -1.07
N GLN A 67 14.00 4.91 -0.36
CA GLN A 67 15.30 4.44 0.12
C GLN A 67 15.13 3.40 1.23
N GLN A 68 16.20 2.64 1.49
CA GLN A 68 16.15 1.56 2.48
C GLN A 68 15.72 2.04 3.88
N GLY A 69 16.23 3.20 4.33
CA GLY A 69 15.86 3.76 5.64
C GLY A 69 14.38 4.13 5.71
N THR A 70 13.85 4.71 4.64
CA THR A 70 12.43 5.03 4.49
C THR A 70 11.58 3.77 4.50
N ALA A 71 11.95 2.75 3.73
CA ALA A 71 11.23 1.48 3.67
C ALA A 71 11.21 0.75 5.03
N ILE A 72 12.33 0.78 5.78
CA ILE A 72 12.42 0.24 7.15
C ILE A 72 11.49 1.00 8.09
N GLY A 73 11.51 2.33 8.04
CA GLY A 73 10.64 3.17 8.86
C GLY A 73 9.15 2.89 8.60
N VAL A 74 8.77 2.78 7.32
CA VAL A 74 7.38 2.42 6.93
C VAL A 74 7.02 1.03 7.46
N LEU A 75 7.89 0.02 7.29
CA LEU A 75 7.64 -1.33 7.79
C LEU A 75 7.38 -1.32 9.29
N SER A 76 8.22 -0.63 10.07
CA SER A 76 8.08 -0.56 11.52
C SER A 76 6.75 0.09 11.94
N ARG A 77 6.37 1.20 11.30
CA ARG A 77 5.10 1.88 11.59
C ARG A 77 3.89 1.06 11.13
N ALA A 78 3.99 0.40 9.98
CA ALA A 78 2.93 -0.49 9.49
C ALA A 78 2.69 -1.65 10.46
N VAL A 79 3.76 -2.32 10.93
CA VAL A 79 3.66 -3.40 11.92
C VAL A 79 3.03 -2.91 13.21
N ALA A 80 3.47 -1.76 13.74
CA ALA A 80 2.87 -1.16 14.93
C ALA A 80 1.39 -0.85 14.75
N TRP A 81 1.02 -0.34 13.57
CA TRP A 81 -0.38 -0.05 13.24
C TRP A 81 -1.22 -1.33 13.15
N PHE A 82 -0.73 -2.39 12.48
CA PHE A 82 -1.41 -3.69 12.41
C PHE A 82 -1.59 -4.29 13.79
N ASN A 83 -0.56 -4.24 14.64
CA ASN A 83 -0.65 -4.71 16.03
C ASN A 83 -1.73 -3.94 16.81
N GLY A 84 -1.85 -2.63 16.59
CA GLY A 84 -2.93 -1.81 17.15
C GLY A 84 -4.34 -2.19 16.66
N GLN A 85 -4.44 -2.92 15.53
CA GLN A 85 -5.71 -3.49 15.05
C GLN A 85 -5.94 -4.94 15.54
N GLY A 86 -5.06 -5.48 16.39
CA GLY A 86 -5.11 -6.88 16.84
C GLY A 86 -4.52 -7.88 15.84
N VAL A 87 -3.75 -7.41 14.86
CA VAL A 87 -3.12 -8.24 13.81
C VAL A 87 -1.66 -8.47 14.13
N GLU A 88 -1.29 -9.67 14.56
CA GLU A 88 0.10 -10.09 14.79
C GLU A 88 0.78 -10.40 13.45
N CYS A 89 1.69 -9.52 13.01
CA CYS A 89 2.43 -9.71 11.76
C CYS A 89 3.50 -10.81 11.92
N ARG A 90 3.47 -11.81 11.03
CA ARG A 90 4.43 -12.94 11.04
C ARG A 90 5.35 -12.97 9.83
N GLN A 91 4.83 -12.61 8.67
CA GLN A 91 5.57 -12.64 7.42
C GLN A 91 5.31 -11.35 6.63
N VAL A 92 6.32 -10.90 5.90
CA VAL A 92 6.21 -9.79 4.96
C VAL A 92 6.68 -10.22 3.58
N MET A 93 5.92 -9.89 2.55
CA MET A 93 6.29 -10.13 1.15
C MET A 93 6.52 -8.82 0.43
N SER A 94 7.67 -8.73 -0.25
CA SER A 94 8.01 -7.62 -1.14
C SER A 94 8.40 -8.11 -2.53
N ASP A 95 8.48 -7.18 -3.46
CA ASP A 95 9.21 -7.38 -4.71
C ASP A 95 10.74 -7.42 -4.48
N ASN A 96 11.52 -7.38 -5.58
CA ASN A 96 12.97 -7.35 -5.54
C ASN A 96 13.54 -5.92 -5.68
N GLY A 97 12.82 -4.90 -5.22
CA GLY A 97 13.29 -3.53 -5.19
C GLY A 97 14.58 -3.36 -4.36
N PRO A 98 15.49 -2.44 -4.73
CA PRO A 98 16.80 -2.31 -4.07
C PRO A 98 16.71 -2.11 -2.55
N ALA A 99 15.72 -1.35 -2.08
CA ALA A 99 15.49 -1.12 -0.64
C ALA A 99 15.22 -2.44 0.10
N TYR A 100 14.40 -3.33 -0.48
CA TYR A 100 14.03 -4.61 0.10
C TYR A 100 15.11 -5.69 -0.01
N LEU A 101 16.07 -5.51 -0.94
CA LEU A 101 17.23 -6.39 -1.07
C LEU A 101 18.34 -6.08 -0.06
N SER A 102 18.27 -4.93 0.62
CA SER A 102 19.31 -4.46 1.53
C SER A 102 19.44 -5.35 2.77
N ARG A 103 20.70 -5.48 3.26
CA ARG A 103 20.96 -6.18 4.52
C ARG A 103 20.26 -5.52 5.70
N SER A 104 20.18 -4.19 5.70
CA SER A 104 19.51 -3.40 6.74
C SER A 104 18.01 -3.71 6.80
N PHE A 105 17.34 -3.88 5.65
CA PHE A 105 15.93 -4.28 5.61
C PHE A 105 15.72 -5.69 6.16
N ALA A 106 16.59 -6.63 5.81
CA ALA A 106 16.55 -8.00 6.36
C ALA A 106 16.75 -8.03 7.88
N GLN A 107 17.68 -7.20 8.39
CA GLN A 107 17.90 -7.04 9.84
C GLN A 107 16.68 -6.43 10.53
N ALA A 108 16.05 -5.43 9.94
CA ALA A 108 14.83 -4.82 10.46
C ALA A 108 13.67 -5.82 10.52
N CYS A 109 13.49 -6.64 9.48
CA CYS A 109 12.50 -7.72 9.51
C CYS A 109 12.77 -8.69 10.67
N LYS A 110 14.02 -9.10 10.84
CA LYS A 110 14.42 -10.01 11.94
C LYS A 110 14.16 -9.36 13.32
N ALA A 111 14.49 -8.10 13.50
CA ALA A 111 14.26 -7.36 14.75
C ALA A 111 12.75 -7.22 15.07
N LEU A 112 11.90 -7.15 14.06
CA LEU A 112 10.45 -7.13 14.18
C LEU A 112 9.81 -8.53 14.28
N GLY A 113 10.61 -9.60 14.32
CA GLY A 113 10.11 -10.97 14.35
C GLY A 113 9.47 -11.44 13.04
N LEU A 114 9.74 -10.76 11.92
CA LEU A 114 9.12 -11.03 10.62
C LEU A 114 9.98 -11.95 9.75
N LYS A 115 9.34 -12.95 9.12
CA LYS A 115 9.95 -13.69 8.02
C LYS A 115 9.76 -12.90 6.73
N HIS A 116 10.86 -12.44 6.14
CA HIS A 116 10.83 -11.75 4.85
C HIS A 116 10.78 -12.74 3.68
N ILE A 117 9.80 -12.61 2.81
CA ILE A 117 9.61 -13.40 1.59
C ILE A 117 9.72 -12.44 0.40
N ARG A 118 10.51 -12.80 -0.60
CA ARG A 118 10.61 -12.03 -1.85
C ARG A 118 9.90 -12.76 -2.96
N THR A 119 9.31 -11.99 -3.89
CA THR A 119 8.73 -12.56 -5.10
C THR A 119 9.82 -13.23 -5.93
N ARG A 120 9.49 -14.34 -6.59
CA ARG A 120 10.42 -14.97 -7.54
C ARG A 120 10.56 -14.07 -8.78
N PRO A 121 11.79 -13.91 -9.33
CA PRO A 121 11.97 -13.23 -10.59
C PRO A 121 11.04 -13.82 -11.65
N TYR A 122 10.51 -12.98 -12.52
CA TYR A 122 9.60 -13.35 -13.63
C TYR A 122 8.27 -14.03 -13.19
N THR A 123 7.89 -13.94 -11.92
CA THR A 123 6.61 -14.48 -11.43
C THR A 123 5.76 -13.35 -10.84
N PRO A 124 5.20 -12.44 -11.66
CA PRO A 124 4.52 -11.23 -11.20
C PRO A 124 3.27 -11.50 -10.33
N ARG A 125 2.72 -12.70 -10.38
CA ARG A 125 1.50 -13.07 -9.65
C ARG A 125 1.68 -13.18 -8.14
N THR A 126 2.89 -13.18 -7.62
CA THR A 126 3.15 -13.39 -6.18
C THR A 126 2.81 -12.19 -5.31
N ASN A 127 2.95 -10.93 -5.80
CA ASN A 127 2.55 -9.72 -5.07
C ASN A 127 1.22 -9.11 -5.55
N GLY A 128 0.41 -9.91 -6.24
CA GLY A 128 -0.82 -9.46 -6.89
C GLY A 128 -1.84 -8.78 -5.97
N LYS A 129 -1.77 -9.00 -4.65
CA LYS A 129 -2.67 -8.33 -3.68
C LYS A 129 -2.26 -6.88 -3.47
N ALA A 130 -0.97 -6.60 -3.31
CA ALA A 130 -0.47 -5.22 -3.24
C ALA A 130 -0.70 -4.49 -4.57
N GLU A 131 -0.39 -5.12 -5.70
CA GLU A 131 -0.62 -4.55 -7.03
C GLU A 131 -2.11 -4.21 -7.26
N ARG A 132 -3.02 -5.13 -6.90
CA ARG A 132 -4.46 -4.91 -7.02
C ARG A 132 -4.93 -3.80 -6.09
N PHE A 133 -4.42 -3.73 -4.89
CA PHE A 133 -4.71 -2.63 -3.97
C PHE A 133 -4.22 -1.30 -4.53
N ILE A 134 -3.01 -1.23 -5.06
CA ILE A 134 -2.46 -0.03 -5.72
C ILE A 134 -3.36 0.43 -6.88
N GLN A 135 -3.85 -0.49 -7.71
CA GLN A 135 -4.79 -0.14 -8.78
C GLN A 135 -6.07 0.48 -8.22
N THR A 136 -6.63 -0.09 -7.16
CA THR A 136 -7.82 0.42 -6.47
C THR A 136 -7.54 1.79 -5.85
N LEU A 137 -6.43 1.94 -5.14
CA LEU A 137 -5.96 3.18 -4.53
C LEU A 137 -5.80 4.30 -5.57
N CYS A 138 -5.19 3.99 -6.71
CA CYS A 138 -5.04 4.95 -7.80
C CYS A 138 -6.39 5.39 -8.35
N LYS A 139 -7.30 4.45 -8.60
CA LYS A 139 -8.62 4.73 -9.18
C LYS A 139 -9.53 5.50 -8.21
N GLU A 140 -9.56 5.10 -6.95
CA GLU A 140 -10.55 5.56 -5.97
C GLU A 140 -10.05 6.73 -5.10
N TRP A 141 -8.75 6.99 -5.08
CA TRP A 141 -8.15 8.11 -4.36
C TRP A 141 -7.30 9.00 -5.28
N ALA A 142 -6.16 8.49 -5.81
CA ALA A 142 -5.16 9.35 -6.44
C ALA A 142 -5.68 10.09 -7.68
N TYR A 143 -6.63 9.49 -8.39
CA TYR A 143 -7.23 10.00 -9.63
C TYR A 143 -8.76 10.12 -9.56
N ALA A 144 -9.35 10.01 -8.38
CA ALA A 144 -10.81 10.03 -8.21
C ALA A 144 -11.41 11.41 -8.49
N MET A 145 -10.68 12.48 -8.17
CA MET A 145 -11.12 13.86 -8.27
C MET A 145 -10.08 14.73 -8.96
N ALA A 146 -10.50 15.93 -9.37
CA ALA A 146 -9.65 16.98 -9.90
C ALA A 146 -8.99 17.76 -8.75
N PHE A 147 -8.01 17.18 -8.09
CA PHE A 147 -7.25 17.87 -7.05
C PHE A 147 -6.47 19.06 -7.63
N GLN A 148 -6.40 20.14 -6.89
CA GLN A 148 -5.68 21.35 -7.30
C GLN A 148 -4.16 21.14 -7.32
N ASN A 149 -3.65 20.33 -6.37
CA ASN A 149 -2.24 19.99 -6.25
C ASN A 149 -2.06 18.65 -5.50
N SER A 150 -0.82 18.17 -5.43
CA SER A 150 -0.50 16.91 -4.76
C SER A 150 -0.73 16.95 -3.24
N GLU A 151 -0.59 18.10 -2.61
CA GLU A 151 -0.81 18.25 -1.16
C GLU A 151 -2.28 18.04 -0.83
N GLU A 152 -3.17 18.63 -1.62
CA GLU A 152 -4.62 18.40 -1.48
C GLU A 152 -4.94 16.93 -1.66
N ARG A 153 -4.45 16.30 -2.74
CA ARG A 153 -4.62 14.85 -2.96
C ARG A 153 -4.18 14.04 -1.76
N ASN A 154 -2.98 14.31 -1.24
CA ASN A 154 -2.41 13.55 -0.14
C ASN A 154 -3.17 13.77 1.18
N ARG A 155 -3.73 14.96 1.40
CA ARG A 155 -4.59 15.28 2.55
C ARG A 155 -5.86 14.42 2.61
N TRP A 156 -6.37 13.96 1.46
CA TRP A 156 -7.54 13.09 1.40
C TRP A 156 -7.25 11.61 1.69
N LEU A 157 -5.98 11.20 1.70
CA LEU A 157 -5.60 9.81 1.90
C LEU A 157 -6.12 9.20 3.21
N PRO A 158 -6.01 9.83 4.39
CA PRO A 158 -6.51 9.24 5.64
C PRO A 158 -8.01 8.96 5.59
N ARG A 159 -8.80 9.88 5.02
CA ARG A 159 -10.24 9.70 4.85
C ARG A 159 -10.54 8.54 3.91
N TYR A 160 -9.86 8.46 2.79
CA TYR A 160 -10.01 7.36 1.85
C TYR A 160 -9.69 6.01 2.52
N LEU A 161 -8.59 5.91 3.26
CA LEU A 161 -8.21 4.66 3.95
C LEU A 161 -9.23 4.25 5.02
N SER A 162 -9.81 5.21 5.72
CA SER A 162 -10.90 4.93 6.66
C SER A 162 -12.11 4.31 5.93
N ILE A 163 -12.50 4.88 4.79
CA ILE A 163 -13.59 4.34 3.95
C ILE A 163 -13.21 2.97 3.40
N TYR A 164 -12.01 2.81 2.85
CA TYR A 164 -11.51 1.55 2.31
C TYR A 164 -11.54 0.43 3.35
N ASN A 165 -10.97 0.68 4.52
CA ASN A 165 -10.84 -0.35 5.55
C ASN A 165 -12.17 -0.68 6.23
N ARG A 166 -13.05 0.30 6.45
CA ARG A 166 -14.25 0.12 7.27
C ARG A 166 -15.53 -0.07 6.48
N LEU A 167 -15.65 0.53 5.29
CA LEU A 167 -16.92 0.61 4.58
C LEU A 167 -16.90 -0.06 3.20
N ARG A 168 -15.73 -0.02 2.51
CA ARG A 168 -15.65 -0.52 1.15
C ARG A 168 -15.84 -2.04 1.10
N LYS A 169 -16.89 -2.47 0.43
CA LYS A 169 -17.19 -3.88 0.21
C LYS A 169 -16.28 -4.49 -0.86
N HIS A 170 -15.78 -5.69 -0.60
CA HIS A 170 -14.90 -6.43 -1.51
C HIS A 170 -15.57 -7.75 -1.92
N SER A 171 -15.69 -7.98 -3.23
CA SER A 171 -16.21 -9.25 -3.76
C SER A 171 -15.36 -10.44 -3.32
N ALA A 172 -14.03 -10.25 -3.25
CA ALA A 172 -13.09 -11.28 -2.77
C ALA A 172 -13.29 -11.64 -1.28
N LEU A 173 -13.94 -10.78 -0.50
CA LEU A 173 -14.28 -10.99 0.92
C LEU A 173 -15.77 -11.33 1.12
N GLY A 174 -16.45 -11.79 0.07
CA GLY A 174 -17.88 -12.09 0.15
C GLY A 174 -18.75 -10.86 0.44
N GLY A 175 -18.38 -9.70 -0.10
CA GLY A 175 -19.11 -8.44 0.10
C GLY A 175 -18.83 -7.73 1.44
N ARG A 176 -17.84 -8.18 2.21
CA ARG A 176 -17.43 -7.56 3.47
C ARG A 176 -16.40 -6.45 3.25
N SER A 177 -16.30 -5.54 4.20
CA SER A 177 -15.15 -4.63 4.29
C SER A 177 -13.94 -5.34 4.94
N PRO A 178 -12.70 -4.82 4.75
CA PRO A 178 -11.52 -5.35 5.43
C PRO A 178 -11.68 -5.46 6.95
N GLN A 179 -12.26 -4.45 7.59
CA GLN A 179 -12.48 -4.45 9.04
C GLN A 179 -13.53 -5.48 9.47
N GLN A 180 -14.61 -5.65 8.72
CA GLN A 180 -15.60 -6.70 9.00
C GLN A 180 -14.97 -8.09 8.89
N ARG A 181 -14.14 -8.30 7.86
CA ARG A 181 -13.43 -9.56 7.68
C ARG A 181 -12.42 -9.81 8.80
N LEU A 182 -11.70 -8.78 9.23
CA LEU A 182 -10.79 -8.88 10.37
C LEU A 182 -11.53 -9.31 11.64
N ASN A 183 -12.64 -8.63 11.96
CA ASN A 183 -13.41 -8.94 13.16
C ASN A 183 -13.91 -10.39 13.17
N GLU A 184 -14.34 -10.92 12.01
CA GLU A 184 -14.73 -12.33 11.88
C GLU A 184 -13.60 -13.33 12.11
N LEU A 185 -12.36 -12.97 11.75
CA LEU A 185 -11.20 -13.86 11.88
C LEU A 185 -10.52 -13.77 13.26
N LEU A 186 -10.84 -12.74 14.05
CA LEU A 186 -10.33 -12.55 15.40
C LEU A 186 -11.31 -13.07 16.49
N CYS A 187 -12.58 -13.36 16.10
CA CYS A 187 -13.55 -14.02 16.99
C CYS A 187 -13.36 -15.53 16.94
#